data_fba323d5b8cd5ec4c0e7d6c4a39922a5
#
_entry.id   fba323d5b8cd5ec4c0e7d6c4a39922a5
#
_cell.length_a   1.000
_cell.length_b   1.000
_cell.length_c   1.000
_cell.angle_alpha   90.00
_cell.angle_beta   90.00
_cell.angle_gamma   90.00
#
_symmetry.space_group_name_H-M   'P 1'
#
loop_
_entity.id
_entity.type
_entity.pdbx_description
1 polymer ?
#
loop_
_entity_poly.entity_id
_entity_poly.type
_entity_poly.pdbx_seq_one_letter_code
_entity_poly.pdbx_strand_id
1 'polypeptide(L)'
;MVVDYSVPAGAEGIDEAAIAYARTVWGNAVSGGWLIDYLNAYGVKATFAVPLAMARAFPESVRRAHADGHEIAAGSFAKEDVAGLSPDEERERIERTLSGLAELTGTRPEGWFTLPRTGDDYPGGSVSDTTGELLLEAGCGYFGNSMADDIPHYWITDYDRRHTLLMLPYYYAMDTQFFMFFPGVGKGSGLVQTRALWENWAAELEGVRARGRQSTFVIQPYLMQFGAARAVLDRLMRAVTGDPDLWSATSGACAAYWKQAYPADRTLRFEKAAWLDEE
;
A
#
# COMPACT_ATOMS: atom_id res chain seq x y z
N MET A 1 -4.89 -1.72 -7.71
CA MET A 1 -5.64 -1.52 -6.45
C MET A 1 -4.86 -2.12 -5.30
N VAL A 2 -4.76 -1.42 -4.18
CA VAL A 2 -4.13 -1.88 -2.94
C VAL A 2 -5.19 -2.05 -1.86
N VAL A 3 -5.16 -3.17 -1.16
CA VAL A 3 -5.96 -3.42 0.04
C VAL A 3 -5.05 -3.19 1.24
N ASP A 4 -5.26 -2.10 1.98
CA ASP A 4 -4.64 -1.92 3.28
C ASP A 4 -5.29 -2.89 4.27
N TYR A 5 -4.67 -4.07 4.43
CA TYR A 5 -5.16 -5.13 5.31
C TYR A 5 -4.67 -4.91 6.75
N SER A 6 -4.95 -3.72 7.25
CA SER A 6 -4.56 -3.30 8.60
C SER A 6 -5.74 -2.68 9.36
N VAL A 7 -5.44 -2.05 10.46
CA VAL A 7 -6.37 -1.29 11.31
C VAL A 7 -5.75 0.03 11.70
N PRO A 8 -6.53 1.03 12.15
CA PRO A 8 -5.98 2.24 12.72
C PRO A 8 -5.01 1.90 13.87
N ALA A 9 -3.84 2.48 13.83
CA ALA A 9 -2.79 2.32 14.83
C ALA A 9 -2.13 3.67 15.11
N GLY A 10 -1.64 3.87 16.34
CA GLY A 10 -0.80 5.00 16.71
C GLY A 10 0.68 4.73 16.46
N ALA A 11 1.57 5.55 17.04
CA ALA A 11 3.02 5.42 16.89
C ALA A 11 3.56 4.05 17.33
N GLU A 12 2.98 3.48 18.39
CA GLU A 12 3.36 2.16 18.92
C GLU A 12 2.96 0.98 18.01
N GLY A 13 2.11 1.24 17.03
CA GLY A 13 1.62 0.22 16.11
C GLY A 13 0.37 -0.50 16.58
N ILE A 14 0.11 -1.67 15.98
CA ILE A 14 -1.05 -2.52 16.24
C ILE A 14 -0.78 -3.38 17.48
N ASP A 15 -1.59 -3.24 18.49
CA ASP A 15 -1.58 -4.02 19.73
C ASP A 15 -2.73 -5.04 19.80
N GLU A 16 -2.75 -5.84 20.87
CA GLU A 16 -3.81 -6.84 21.10
C GLU A 16 -5.20 -6.20 21.24
N ALA A 17 -5.28 -5.00 21.83
CA ALA A 17 -6.57 -4.31 22.00
C ALA A 17 -7.10 -3.82 20.64
N ALA A 18 -6.23 -3.31 19.76
CA ALA A 18 -6.60 -2.94 18.39
C ALA A 18 -7.09 -4.16 17.60
N ILE A 19 -6.43 -5.31 17.75
CA ILE A 19 -6.84 -6.57 17.11
C ILE A 19 -8.17 -7.08 17.67
N ALA A 20 -8.35 -7.03 19.00
CA ALA A 20 -9.57 -7.51 19.66
C ALA A 20 -10.79 -6.61 19.46
N TYR A 21 -10.60 -5.39 18.94
CA TYR A 21 -11.70 -4.47 18.69
C TYR A 21 -12.72 -5.02 17.69
N ALA A 22 -14.00 -5.00 18.02
CA ALA A 22 -15.05 -5.65 17.25
C ALA A 22 -15.07 -5.26 15.75
N ARG A 23 -14.78 -3.99 15.41
CA ARG A 23 -14.68 -3.54 14.03
C ARG A 23 -13.51 -4.21 13.30
N THR A 24 -12.37 -4.38 13.96
CA THR A 24 -11.20 -5.06 13.41
C THR A 24 -11.51 -6.51 13.09
N VAL A 25 -12.05 -7.23 14.08
CA VAL A 25 -12.43 -8.64 13.90
C VAL A 25 -13.42 -8.79 12.74
N TRP A 26 -14.50 -8.04 12.77
CA TRP A 26 -15.50 -8.08 11.71
C TRP A 26 -14.93 -7.66 10.34
N GLY A 27 -14.20 -6.56 10.32
CA GLY A 27 -13.63 -6.01 9.08
C GLY A 27 -12.62 -6.93 8.40
N ASN A 28 -11.80 -7.63 9.17
CA ASN A 28 -10.75 -8.47 8.59
C ASN A 28 -11.18 -9.94 8.43
N ALA A 29 -11.94 -10.49 9.40
CA ALA A 29 -12.40 -11.86 9.29
C ALA A 29 -13.60 -12.03 8.33
N VAL A 30 -14.54 -11.09 8.33
CA VAL A 30 -15.78 -11.19 7.54
C VAL A 30 -15.70 -10.34 6.26
N SER A 31 -15.44 -9.03 6.38
CA SER A 31 -15.40 -8.15 5.22
C SER A 31 -14.17 -8.36 4.35
N GLY A 32 -13.06 -8.83 4.92
CA GLY A 32 -11.88 -9.26 4.16
C GLY A 32 -12.22 -10.42 3.22
N GLY A 33 -12.90 -11.44 3.73
CA GLY A 33 -13.38 -12.57 2.93
C GLY A 33 -14.37 -12.13 1.84
N TRP A 34 -15.33 -11.30 2.18
CA TRP A 34 -16.26 -10.72 1.21
C TRP A 34 -15.54 -9.92 0.13
N LEU A 35 -14.55 -9.11 0.51
CA LEU A 35 -13.79 -8.29 -0.46
C LEU A 35 -13.03 -9.16 -1.47
N ILE A 36 -12.43 -10.26 -1.01
CA ILE A 36 -11.78 -11.22 -1.90
C ILE A 36 -12.78 -11.80 -2.90
N ASP A 37 -13.95 -12.26 -2.44
CA ASP A 37 -15.02 -12.76 -3.32
C ASP A 37 -15.46 -11.71 -4.33
N TYR A 38 -15.61 -10.48 -3.86
CA TYR A 38 -16.04 -9.36 -4.68
C TYR A 38 -15.03 -9.05 -5.79
N LEU A 39 -13.75 -8.94 -5.46
CA LEU A 39 -12.68 -8.71 -6.43
C LEU A 39 -12.60 -9.85 -7.45
N ASN A 40 -12.70 -11.09 -6.99
CA ASN A 40 -12.72 -12.27 -7.86
C ASN A 40 -13.91 -12.26 -8.83
N ALA A 41 -15.10 -11.84 -8.38
CA ALA A 41 -16.28 -11.73 -9.23
C ALA A 41 -16.12 -10.72 -10.39
N TYR A 42 -15.31 -9.68 -10.20
CA TYR A 42 -14.94 -8.73 -11.25
C TYR A 42 -13.68 -9.15 -12.04
N GLY A 43 -13.04 -10.27 -11.68
CA GLY A 43 -11.79 -10.68 -12.30
C GLY A 43 -10.59 -9.77 -11.98
N VAL A 44 -10.71 -8.96 -10.95
CA VAL A 44 -9.68 -8.01 -10.52
C VAL A 44 -8.75 -8.65 -9.50
N LYS A 45 -7.44 -8.58 -9.75
CA LYS A 45 -6.43 -8.93 -8.76
C LYS A 45 -5.89 -7.67 -8.10
N ALA A 46 -5.77 -7.70 -6.78
CA ALA A 46 -5.30 -6.59 -5.97
C ALA A 46 -4.02 -6.99 -5.22
N THR A 47 -3.30 -5.99 -4.73
CA THR A 47 -2.18 -6.17 -3.80
C THR A 47 -2.69 -5.95 -2.39
N PHE A 48 -2.56 -6.94 -1.54
CA PHE A 48 -2.85 -6.84 -0.11
C PHE A 48 -1.56 -6.43 0.62
N ALA A 49 -1.53 -5.21 1.13
CA ALA A 49 -0.48 -4.71 2.00
C ALA A 49 -0.78 -5.16 3.44
N VAL A 50 0.00 -6.11 3.94
CA VAL A 50 -0.33 -6.84 5.17
C VAL A 50 0.77 -6.66 6.22
N PRO A 51 0.49 -5.99 7.35
CA PRO A 51 1.35 -6.06 8.52
C PRO A 51 1.43 -7.49 9.07
N LEU A 52 2.60 -7.91 9.53
CA LEU A 52 2.77 -9.27 10.07
C LEU A 52 1.85 -9.54 11.28
N ALA A 53 1.63 -8.52 12.12
CA ALA A 53 0.69 -8.63 13.24
C ALA A 53 -0.72 -9.02 12.77
N MET A 54 -1.20 -8.42 11.68
CA MET A 54 -2.49 -8.74 11.09
C MET A 54 -2.52 -10.13 10.44
N ALA A 55 -1.44 -10.50 9.75
CA ALA A 55 -1.32 -11.84 9.16
C ALA A 55 -1.37 -12.95 10.21
N ARG A 56 -0.77 -12.72 11.38
CA ARG A 56 -0.83 -13.64 12.52
C ARG A 56 -2.21 -13.71 13.17
N ALA A 57 -2.90 -12.59 13.25
CA ALA A 57 -4.24 -12.52 13.81
C ALA A 57 -5.31 -13.14 12.88
N PHE A 58 -5.15 -12.98 11.56
CA PHE A 58 -6.13 -13.41 10.56
C PHE A 58 -5.48 -14.23 9.41
N PRO A 59 -4.80 -15.33 9.72
CA PRO A 59 -3.98 -16.07 8.76
C PRO A 59 -4.81 -16.64 7.60
N GLU A 60 -6.03 -17.07 7.86
CA GLU A 60 -6.87 -17.70 6.82
C GLU A 60 -7.26 -16.72 5.72
N SER A 61 -7.56 -15.47 6.05
CA SER A 61 -7.88 -14.44 5.05
C SER A 61 -6.68 -14.13 4.16
N VAL A 62 -5.47 -14.09 4.74
CA VAL A 62 -4.23 -13.83 3.98
C VAL A 62 -3.89 -15.02 3.07
N ARG A 63 -3.96 -16.25 3.58
CA ARG A 63 -3.78 -17.46 2.76
C ARG A 63 -4.77 -17.52 1.61
N ARG A 64 -6.03 -17.19 1.89
CA ARG A 64 -7.07 -17.17 0.87
C ARG A 64 -6.79 -16.13 -0.21
N ALA A 65 -6.47 -14.89 0.17
CA ALA A 65 -6.12 -13.84 -0.79
C ALA A 65 -4.99 -14.32 -1.71
N HIS A 66 -3.94 -14.92 -1.15
CA HIS A 66 -2.82 -15.45 -1.92
C HIS A 66 -3.25 -16.62 -2.84
N ALA A 67 -4.01 -17.59 -2.31
CA ALA A 67 -4.48 -18.73 -3.08
C ALA A 67 -5.39 -18.34 -4.25
N ASP A 68 -6.17 -17.27 -4.08
CA ASP A 68 -7.04 -16.71 -5.11
C ASP A 68 -6.27 -15.84 -6.13
N GLY A 69 -4.94 -15.76 -6.01
CA GLY A 69 -4.05 -15.08 -6.97
C GLY A 69 -3.95 -13.57 -6.76
N HIS A 70 -4.34 -13.05 -5.60
CA HIS A 70 -3.97 -11.70 -5.20
C HIS A 70 -2.52 -11.67 -4.73
N GLU A 71 -1.87 -10.55 -4.90
CA GLU A 71 -0.53 -10.34 -4.40
C GLU A 71 -0.56 -10.05 -2.89
N ILE A 72 0.38 -10.65 -2.14
CA ILE A 72 0.66 -10.28 -0.75
C ILE A 72 1.95 -9.48 -0.72
N ALA A 73 1.84 -8.22 -0.35
CA ALA A 73 2.97 -7.33 -0.08
C ALA A 73 3.10 -7.11 1.44
N ALA A 74 4.28 -6.85 1.92
CA ALA A 74 4.50 -6.52 3.32
C ALA A 74 4.01 -5.10 3.63
N GLY A 75 3.37 -4.93 4.77
CA GLY A 75 2.85 -3.65 5.25
C GLY A 75 3.39 -3.28 6.64
N SER A 76 4.69 -3.44 6.88
CA SER A 76 5.37 -3.32 8.18
C SER A 76 5.23 -4.54 9.10
N PHE A 77 5.91 -4.52 10.23
CA PHE A 77 5.76 -5.57 11.26
C PHE A 77 4.43 -5.45 12.00
N ALA A 78 4.16 -4.27 12.56
CA ALA A 78 2.93 -3.98 13.31
C ALA A 78 2.38 -2.56 13.01
N LYS A 79 2.73 -1.97 11.88
CA LYS A 79 2.34 -0.59 11.52
C LYS A 79 2.88 0.45 12.53
N GLU A 80 4.04 0.17 13.08
CA GLU A 80 4.75 1.02 14.06
C GLU A 80 5.50 2.17 13.39
N ASP A 81 5.94 3.12 14.21
CA ASP A 81 6.88 4.16 13.79
C ASP A 81 8.29 3.59 13.71
N VAL A 82 8.88 3.65 12.53
CA VAL A 82 10.26 3.18 12.31
C VAL A 82 11.29 4.29 12.37
N ALA A 83 10.86 5.57 12.36
CA ALA A 83 11.79 6.71 12.33
C ALA A 83 12.70 6.80 13.57
N GLY A 84 12.29 6.19 14.68
CA GLY A 84 13.09 6.14 15.92
C GLY A 84 13.88 4.86 16.12
N LEU A 85 13.80 3.90 15.19
CA LEU A 85 14.52 2.63 15.30
C LEU A 85 15.98 2.79 14.86
N SER A 86 16.86 1.99 15.47
CA SER A 86 18.18 1.79 14.91
C SER A 86 18.10 0.97 13.60
N PRO A 87 19.10 1.09 12.70
CA PRO A 87 19.12 0.31 11.46
C PRO A 87 19.03 -1.20 11.68
N ASP A 88 19.61 -1.72 12.77
CA ASP A 88 19.57 -3.16 13.08
C ASP A 88 18.20 -3.61 13.57
N GLU A 89 17.51 -2.79 14.37
CA GLU A 89 16.13 -3.06 14.79
C GLU A 89 15.17 -3.02 13.61
N GLU A 90 15.32 -2.04 12.71
CA GLU A 90 14.51 -1.95 11.52
C GLU A 90 14.76 -3.14 10.57
N ARG A 91 16.02 -3.51 10.34
CA ARG A 91 16.41 -4.69 9.57
C ARG A 91 15.75 -5.96 10.12
N GLU A 92 15.82 -6.17 11.44
CA GLU A 92 15.17 -7.31 12.07
C GLU A 92 13.66 -7.33 11.81
N ARG A 93 12.98 -6.20 11.92
CA ARG A 93 11.53 -6.09 11.68
C ARG A 93 11.17 -6.36 10.24
N ILE A 94 11.94 -5.82 9.28
CA ILE A 94 11.75 -6.10 7.85
C ILE A 94 11.89 -7.60 7.59
N GLU A 95 12.98 -8.21 8.03
CA GLU A 95 13.25 -9.64 7.78
C GLU A 95 12.19 -10.54 8.43
N ARG A 96 11.80 -10.26 9.68
CA ARG A 96 10.74 -11.00 10.37
C ARG A 96 9.39 -10.87 9.66
N THR A 97 9.10 -9.71 9.09
CA THR A 97 7.86 -9.48 8.34
C THR A 97 7.84 -10.30 7.06
N LEU A 98 8.90 -10.20 6.26
CA LEU A 98 8.99 -10.91 4.99
C LEU A 98 9.01 -12.42 5.18
N SER A 99 9.78 -12.92 6.15
CA SER A 99 9.86 -14.35 6.46
C SER A 99 8.54 -14.88 7.01
N GLY A 100 7.89 -14.16 7.93
CA GLY A 100 6.62 -14.58 8.49
C GLY A 100 5.49 -14.62 7.46
N LEU A 101 5.47 -13.70 6.51
CA LEU A 101 4.51 -13.73 5.40
C LEU A 101 4.84 -14.88 4.43
N ALA A 102 6.13 -15.14 4.18
CA ALA A 102 6.57 -16.26 3.35
C ALA A 102 6.20 -17.62 3.97
N GLU A 103 6.36 -17.78 5.27
CA GLU A 103 5.92 -19.00 6.00
C GLU A 103 4.41 -19.20 5.88
N LEU A 104 3.65 -18.12 5.91
CA LEU A 104 2.19 -18.19 5.85
C LEU A 104 1.65 -18.54 4.45
N THR A 105 2.27 -18.01 3.41
CA THR A 105 1.76 -18.07 2.01
C THR A 105 2.57 -19.00 1.11
N GLY A 106 3.76 -19.42 1.52
CA GLY A 106 4.71 -20.15 0.69
C GLY A 106 5.49 -19.26 -0.30
N THR A 107 5.24 -17.94 -0.31
CA THR A 107 5.88 -17.00 -1.24
C THR A 107 6.39 -15.78 -0.48
N ARG A 108 7.69 -15.45 -0.65
CA ARG A 108 8.26 -14.25 -0.04
C ARG A 108 7.72 -13.00 -0.76
N PRO A 109 7.19 -12.00 -0.04
CA PRO A 109 6.76 -10.75 -0.64
C PRO A 109 7.91 -10.03 -1.36
N GLU A 110 7.62 -9.52 -2.56
CA GLU A 110 8.57 -8.66 -3.30
C GLU A 110 8.31 -7.18 -3.05
N GLY A 111 7.14 -6.84 -2.54
CA GLY A 111 6.72 -5.46 -2.29
C GLY A 111 6.66 -5.11 -0.82
N TRP A 112 6.98 -3.85 -0.54
CA TRP A 112 6.81 -3.26 0.77
C TRP A 112 5.94 -2.01 0.68
N PHE A 113 5.02 -1.84 1.62
CA PHE A 113 4.20 -0.64 1.77
C PHE A 113 4.38 -0.05 3.16
N THR A 114 4.49 1.26 3.25
CA THR A 114 4.19 1.96 4.49
C THR A 114 2.70 2.27 4.52
N LEU A 115 2.09 2.13 5.69
CA LEU A 115 0.65 2.32 5.87
C LEU A 115 0.41 3.50 6.84
N PRO A 116 -0.54 4.40 6.51
CA PRO A 116 -0.83 5.56 7.33
C PRO A 116 -1.25 5.19 8.75
N ARG A 117 -0.77 5.94 9.74
CA ARG A 117 -1.12 5.79 11.15
C ARG A 117 -1.93 6.98 11.63
N THR A 118 -2.59 6.81 12.76
CA THR A 118 -3.28 7.91 13.44
C THR A 118 -2.23 8.88 14.01
N GLY A 119 -2.30 10.13 13.58
CA GLY A 119 -1.39 11.17 14.04
C GLY A 119 -0.16 11.40 13.16
N ASP A 120 0.02 10.64 12.08
CA ASP A 120 1.04 10.96 11.10
C ASP A 120 0.79 12.35 10.48
N ASP A 121 1.84 13.14 10.34
CA ASP A 121 1.78 14.45 9.68
C ASP A 121 1.48 14.30 8.21
N TYR A 122 1.96 13.21 7.60
CA TYR A 122 1.72 12.83 6.23
C TYR A 122 1.12 11.43 6.13
N PRO A 123 0.17 11.23 5.22
CA PRO A 123 -0.53 9.95 5.07
C PRO A 123 0.28 8.86 4.36
N GLY A 124 1.59 8.92 4.38
CA GLY A 124 2.48 7.97 3.72
C GLY A 124 3.03 6.86 4.64
N GLY A 125 2.70 6.90 5.93
CA GLY A 125 3.32 6.02 6.92
C GLY A 125 4.73 6.48 7.31
N SER A 126 5.47 5.65 8.05
CA SER A 126 6.78 5.98 8.59
C SER A 126 7.91 5.33 7.79
N VAL A 127 8.97 6.07 7.59
CA VAL A 127 10.24 5.62 7.03
C VAL A 127 11.38 6.22 7.85
N SER A 128 12.52 5.52 7.90
CA SER A 128 13.79 6.03 8.40
C SER A 128 14.71 6.39 7.22
N ASP A 129 15.85 7.00 7.50
CA ASP A 129 16.86 7.31 6.49
C ASP A 129 17.47 6.04 5.84
N THR A 130 17.36 4.88 6.54
CA THR A 130 17.92 3.61 6.08
C THR A 130 16.89 2.66 5.48
N THR A 131 15.60 2.94 5.58
CA THR A 131 14.51 2.05 5.11
C THR A 131 14.74 1.57 3.67
N GLY A 132 15.08 2.48 2.75
CA GLY A 132 15.24 2.14 1.34
C GLY A 132 16.36 1.13 1.09
N GLU A 133 17.51 1.31 1.73
CA GLU A 133 18.65 0.40 1.60
C GLU A 133 18.37 -0.95 2.28
N LEU A 134 17.75 -0.94 3.46
CA LEU A 134 17.36 -2.15 4.16
C LEU A 134 16.35 -3.00 3.38
N LEU A 135 15.41 -2.37 2.68
CA LEU A 135 14.48 -3.07 1.82
C LEU A 135 15.17 -3.73 0.62
N LEU A 136 16.16 -3.05 0.02
CA LEU A 136 16.97 -3.63 -1.05
C LEU A 136 17.81 -4.81 -0.55
N GLU A 137 18.48 -4.69 0.60
CA GLU A 137 19.21 -5.77 1.24
C GLU A 137 18.33 -6.99 1.51
N ALA A 138 17.07 -6.74 1.91
CA ALA A 138 16.07 -7.79 2.14
C ALA A 138 15.49 -8.39 0.86
N GLY A 139 15.84 -7.86 -0.32
CA GLY A 139 15.41 -8.35 -1.62
C GLY A 139 14.04 -7.81 -2.07
N CYS A 140 13.56 -6.70 -1.49
CA CYS A 140 12.34 -6.06 -1.97
C CYS A 140 12.54 -5.48 -3.37
N GLY A 141 11.61 -5.77 -4.25
CA GLY A 141 11.64 -5.32 -5.62
C GLY A 141 11.02 -3.93 -5.83
N TYR A 142 10.12 -3.51 -4.97
CA TYR A 142 9.48 -2.19 -5.05
C TYR A 142 8.98 -1.74 -3.68
N PHE A 143 8.79 -0.42 -3.58
CA PHE A 143 8.21 0.24 -2.41
C PHE A 143 6.94 0.99 -2.82
N GLY A 144 5.85 0.75 -2.14
CA GLY A 144 4.59 1.46 -2.31
C GLY A 144 4.53 2.75 -1.47
N ASN A 145 3.55 3.62 -1.80
CA ASN A 145 3.23 4.85 -1.08
C ASN A 145 4.17 6.04 -1.33
N SER A 146 4.82 6.11 -2.49
CA SER A 146 5.48 7.35 -2.88
C SER A 146 4.46 8.43 -3.28
N MET A 147 4.57 9.61 -2.68
CA MET A 147 3.73 10.78 -3.01
C MET A 147 4.44 11.81 -3.91
N ALA A 148 5.53 11.42 -4.56
CA ALA A 148 6.33 12.37 -5.33
C ALA A 148 5.71 12.71 -6.69
N ASP A 149 5.05 11.76 -7.35
CA ASP A 149 4.44 11.93 -8.68
C ASP A 149 3.34 10.87 -8.91
N ASP A 150 2.63 10.95 -10.03
CA ASP A 150 1.66 9.96 -10.52
C ASP A 150 2.28 8.95 -11.53
N ILE A 151 3.60 8.80 -11.50
CA ILE A 151 4.37 7.88 -12.33
C ILE A 151 5.34 7.08 -11.46
N PRO A 152 5.50 5.77 -11.67
CA PRO A 152 6.55 5.02 -11.01
C PRO A 152 7.93 5.63 -11.29
N HIS A 153 8.76 5.69 -10.27
CA HIS A 153 10.07 6.29 -10.37
C HIS A 153 11.07 5.55 -9.48
N TYR A 154 12.35 5.80 -9.68
CA TYR A 154 13.38 5.18 -8.87
C TYR A 154 13.88 6.14 -7.79
N TRP A 155 13.95 5.65 -6.59
CA TRP A 155 14.70 6.26 -5.51
C TRP A 155 16.14 5.75 -5.55
N ILE A 156 17.13 6.65 -5.64
CA ILE A 156 18.53 6.29 -5.53
C ILE A 156 18.87 6.26 -4.04
N THR A 157 19.04 5.07 -3.49
CA THR A 157 19.36 4.88 -2.07
C THR A 157 20.87 4.99 -1.80
N ASP A 158 21.70 4.67 -2.78
CA ASP A 158 23.15 4.83 -2.72
C ASP A 158 23.71 5.20 -4.13
N TYR A 159 24.27 6.39 -4.24
CA TYR A 159 24.81 6.88 -5.51
C TYR A 159 26.10 6.15 -5.92
N ASP A 160 26.96 5.82 -4.96
CA ASP A 160 28.26 5.21 -5.23
C ASP A 160 28.11 3.75 -5.68
N ARG A 161 27.19 3.03 -5.06
CA ARG A 161 26.83 1.65 -5.41
C ARG A 161 25.79 1.55 -6.51
N ARG A 162 25.21 2.68 -6.90
CA ARG A 162 24.09 2.79 -7.85
C ARG A 162 22.87 1.96 -7.42
N HIS A 163 22.62 1.93 -6.14
CA HIS A 163 21.45 1.24 -5.61
C HIS A 163 20.18 2.04 -5.84
N THR A 164 19.16 1.36 -6.34
CA THR A 164 17.88 1.98 -6.67
C THR A 164 16.71 1.11 -6.23
N LEU A 165 15.71 1.72 -5.64
CA LEU A 165 14.45 1.06 -5.29
C LEU A 165 13.33 1.67 -6.15
N LEU A 166 12.54 0.82 -6.78
CA LEU A 166 11.38 1.29 -7.55
C LEU A 166 10.27 1.74 -6.60
N MET A 167 9.86 2.99 -6.75
CA MET A 167 8.78 3.61 -6.00
C MET A 167 7.48 3.55 -6.81
N LEU A 168 6.40 3.08 -6.21
CA LEU A 168 5.07 3.12 -6.82
C LEU A 168 4.27 4.29 -6.25
N PRO A 169 3.60 5.07 -7.12
CA PRO A 169 2.83 6.23 -6.70
C PRO A 169 1.69 5.88 -5.74
N TYR A 170 1.48 6.76 -4.80
CA TYR A 170 0.34 6.78 -3.90
C TYR A 170 -0.14 8.21 -3.71
N TYR A 171 -1.43 8.42 -3.88
CA TYR A 171 -2.05 9.70 -3.59
C TYR A 171 -3.14 9.49 -2.55
N TYR A 172 -3.01 10.13 -1.39
CA TYR A 172 -3.90 9.93 -0.24
C TYR A 172 -5.38 10.22 -0.53
N ALA A 173 -5.68 11.08 -1.51
CA ALA A 173 -7.06 11.33 -1.94
C ALA A 173 -7.72 10.10 -2.59
N MET A 174 -6.92 9.09 -2.97
CA MET A 174 -7.39 7.81 -3.50
C MET A 174 -7.49 6.72 -2.41
N ASP A 175 -7.32 7.08 -1.16
CA ASP A 175 -7.43 6.20 -0.01
C ASP A 175 -8.77 6.39 0.70
N THR A 176 -9.52 5.30 0.86
CA THR A 176 -10.85 5.34 1.51
C THR A 176 -10.78 5.77 2.96
N GLN A 177 -9.67 5.54 3.66
CA GLN A 177 -9.49 5.98 5.03
C GLN A 177 -9.58 7.50 5.16
N PHE A 178 -8.99 8.24 4.22
CA PHE A 178 -9.03 9.70 4.24
C PHE A 178 -10.42 10.26 4.02
N PHE A 179 -11.20 9.66 3.17
CA PHE A 179 -12.54 10.15 2.87
C PHE A 179 -13.60 9.71 3.86
N MET A 180 -13.50 8.48 4.36
CA MET A 180 -14.58 7.85 5.09
C MET A 180 -14.35 7.77 6.58
N PHE A 181 -13.10 7.74 7.01
CA PHE A 181 -12.76 7.56 8.41
C PHE A 181 -12.13 8.80 9.02
N PHE A 182 -11.77 9.73 8.18
CA PHE A 182 -11.04 10.88 8.62
C PHE A 182 -11.90 11.88 9.36
N PRO A 183 -11.29 12.60 10.07
CA PRO A 183 -9.95 12.72 10.57
C PRO A 183 -9.90 13.01 11.96
N GLY A 184 -8.83 13.10 12.38
CA GLY A 184 -8.55 13.68 13.60
C GLY A 184 -9.73 13.87 14.47
N VAL A 185 -9.98 12.87 15.27
CA VAL A 185 -11.04 12.88 16.26
C VAL A 185 -11.11 14.27 16.88
N GLY A 186 -12.24 14.92 16.80
CA GLY A 186 -12.46 16.24 17.34
C GLY A 186 -12.21 17.43 16.40
N LYS A 187 -11.79 17.21 15.17
CA LYS A 187 -11.50 18.30 14.22
C LYS A 187 -12.41 18.35 12.99
N GLY A 188 -13.59 17.84 13.11
CA GLY A 188 -14.58 17.98 12.06
C GLY A 188 -14.88 16.67 11.38
N SER A 189 -15.94 16.67 10.78
CA SER A 189 -16.63 15.68 10.03
C SER A 189 -15.71 14.96 9.07
N GLY A 190 -15.46 13.70 9.35
CA GLY A 190 -15.19 12.80 8.26
C GLY A 190 -16.29 13.01 7.21
N LEU A 191 -15.90 13.34 6.01
CA LEU A 191 -16.85 13.45 4.93
C LEU A 191 -17.32 12.05 4.56
N VAL A 192 -18.39 11.64 5.15
CA VAL A 192 -19.16 10.46 4.72
C VAL A 192 -19.91 10.79 3.41
N GLN A 193 -19.31 11.58 2.52
CA GLN A 193 -19.93 11.91 1.24
C GLN A 193 -19.35 10.99 0.17
N THR A 194 -19.91 9.81 0.07
CA THR A 194 -19.57 8.82 -0.95
C THR A 194 -19.68 9.38 -2.38
N ARG A 195 -20.51 10.38 -2.60
CA ARG A 195 -20.59 11.09 -3.88
C ARG A 195 -19.29 11.85 -4.17
N ALA A 196 -18.77 12.61 -3.20
CA ALA A 196 -17.54 13.36 -3.36
C ALA A 196 -16.32 12.42 -3.54
N LEU A 197 -16.28 11.30 -2.81
CA LEU A 197 -15.27 10.28 -3.00
C LEU A 197 -15.28 9.75 -4.44
N TRP A 198 -16.45 9.42 -4.97
CA TRP A 198 -16.57 8.94 -6.33
C TRP A 198 -16.16 10.02 -7.36
N GLU A 199 -16.58 11.25 -7.17
CA GLU A 199 -16.24 12.36 -8.07
C GLU A 199 -14.71 12.58 -8.14
N ASN A 200 -14.02 12.49 -7.01
CA ASN A 200 -12.54 12.54 -6.97
C ASN A 200 -11.90 11.35 -7.70
N TRP A 201 -12.37 10.14 -7.42
CA TRP A 201 -11.84 8.94 -8.04
C TRP A 201 -12.08 8.91 -9.55
N ALA A 202 -13.23 9.37 -10.00
CA ALA A 202 -13.56 9.46 -11.43
C ALA A 202 -12.68 10.49 -12.14
N ALA A 203 -12.47 11.65 -11.53
CA ALA A 203 -11.58 12.69 -12.08
C ALA A 203 -10.12 12.19 -12.15
N GLU A 204 -9.66 11.47 -11.14
CA GLU A 204 -8.32 10.86 -11.14
C GLU A 204 -8.18 9.83 -12.26
N LEU A 205 -9.14 8.91 -12.41
CA LEU A 205 -9.13 7.91 -13.49
C LEU A 205 -9.08 8.57 -14.86
N GLU A 206 -9.88 9.61 -15.08
CA GLU A 206 -9.86 10.37 -16.32
C GLU A 206 -8.50 11.04 -16.56
N GLY A 207 -7.94 11.67 -15.52
CA GLY A 207 -6.66 12.35 -15.58
C GLY A 207 -5.49 11.41 -15.87
N VAL A 208 -5.40 10.26 -15.20
CA VAL A 208 -4.31 9.28 -15.43
C VAL A 208 -4.46 8.60 -16.78
N ARG A 209 -5.70 8.28 -17.21
CA ARG A 209 -5.98 7.72 -18.54
C ARG A 209 -5.52 8.67 -19.64
N ALA A 210 -5.90 9.94 -19.57
CA ALA A 210 -5.56 10.94 -20.58
C ALA A 210 -4.04 11.15 -20.72
N ARG A 211 -3.27 10.90 -19.65
CA ARG A 211 -1.82 11.11 -19.61
C ARG A 211 -1.00 9.83 -19.67
N GLY A 212 -1.63 8.65 -19.69
CA GLY A 212 -0.92 7.38 -19.58
C GLY A 212 -0.16 7.23 -18.26
N ARG A 213 -0.79 7.62 -17.14
CA ARG A 213 -0.22 7.60 -15.81
C ARG A 213 -0.78 6.46 -14.96
N GLN A 214 -0.29 6.34 -13.72
CA GLN A 214 -0.74 5.35 -12.75
C GLN A 214 -1.55 6.01 -11.64
N SER A 215 -2.62 5.35 -11.20
CA SER A 215 -3.27 5.67 -9.94
C SER A 215 -3.38 4.45 -9.05
N THR A 216 -3.16 4.64 -7.75
CA THR A 216 -3.27 3.62 -6.72
C THR A 216 -4.48 3.90 -5.84
N PHE A 217 -5.53 3.11 -6.01
CA PHE A 217 -6.71 3.15 -5.14
C PHE A 217 -6.47 2.26 -3.95
N VAL A 218 -6.54 2.84 -2.75
CA VAL A 218 -6.34 2.12 -1.48
C VAL A 218 -7.66 1.94 -0.76
N ILE A 219 -7.97 0.72 -0.40
CA ILE A 219 -9.21 0.34 0.29
C ILE A 219 -8.92 -0.45 1.56
N GLN A 220 -9.70 -0.18 2.61
CA GLN A 220 -9.64 -0.90 3.88
C GLN A 220 -10.87 -1.80 4.05
N PRO A 221 -10.71 -3.10 4.32
CA PRO A 221 -11.84 -4.03 4.48
C PRO A 221 -12.86 -3.57 5.52
N TYR A 222 -12.42 -3.01 6.64
CA TYR A 222 -13.30 -2.56 7.71
C TYR A 222 -14.17 -1.33 7.33
N LEU A 223 -13.80 -0.57 6.29
CA LEU A 223 -14.61 0.52 5.75
C LEU A 223 -15.61 0.01 4.71
N MET A 224 -15.29 -1.06 4.00
CA MET A 224 -16.14 -1.64 2.97
C MET A 224 -17.37 -2.37 3.51
N GLN A 225 -17.56 -2.44 4.82
CA GLN A 225 -18.76 -3.00 5.45
C GLN A 225 -20.02 -2.17 5.15
N PHE A 226 -19.87 -0.87 4.93
CA PHE A 226 -20.99 0.04 4.77
C PHE A 226 -21.49 0.07 3.32
N GLY A 227 -22.82 0.02 3.14
CA GLY A 227 -23.44 0.01 1.82
C GLY A 227 -23.04 1.18 0.92
N ALA A 228 -22.84 2.37 1.51
CA ALA A 228 -22.38 3.53 0.77
C ALA A 228 -20.94 3.35 0.23
N ALA A 229 -20.03 2.76 1.01
CA ALA A 229 -18.68 2.45 0.57
C ALA A 229 -18.67 1.39 -0.55
N ARG A 230 -19.50 0.36 -0.39
CA ARG A 230 -19.68 -0.68 -1.42
C ARG A 230 -20.17 -0.09 -2.74
N ALA A 231 -21.10 0.88 -2.68
CA ALA A 231 -21.59 1.55 -3.88
C ALA A 231 -20.50 2.33 -4.63
N VAL A 232 -19.55 2.93 -3.91
CA VAL A 232 -18.39 3.58 -4.54
C VAL A 232 -17.44 2.54 -5.15
N LEU A 233 -17.16 1.47 -4.41
CA LEU A 233 -16.32 0.38 -4.91
C LEU A 233 -16.93 -0.26 -6.17
N ASP A 234 -18.24 -0.45 -6.20
CA ASP A 234 -18.95 -1.00 -7.37
C ASP A 234 -18.80 -0.09 -8.61
N ARG A 235 -18.86 1.23 -8.42
CA ARG A 235 -18.59 2.19 -9.51
C ARG A 235 -17.14 2.10 -10.00
N LEU A 236 -16.18 2.02 -9.08
CA LEU A 236 -14.77 1.87 -9.43
C LEU A 236 -14.53 0.58 -10.21
N MET A 237 -15.06 -0.56 -9.73
CA MET A 237 -14.89 -1.84 -10.41
C MET A 237 -15.45 -1.79 -11.84
N ARG A 238 -16.66 -1.26 -12.00
CA ARG A 238 -17.26 -1.11 -13.34
C ARG A 238 -16.46 -0.18 -14.25
N ALA A 239 -15.91 0.90 -13.71
CA ALA A 239 -15.07 1.82 -14.48
C ALA A 239 -13.80 1.14 -14.97
N VAL A 240 -13.06 0.46 -14.06
CA VAL A 240 -11.77 -0.14 -14.41
C VAL A 240 -11.89 -1.43 -15.23
N THR A 241 -12.98 -2.19 -15.08
CA THR A 241 -13.19 -3.42 -15.86
C THR A 241 -13.95 -3.18 -17.18
N GLY A 242 -14.64 -2.07 -17.28
CA GLY A 242 -15.39 -1.69 -18.48
C GLY A 242 -14.58 -0.88 -19.50
N ASP A 243 -13.41 -0.41 -19.16
CA ASP A 243 -12.55 0.38 -20.03
C ASP A 243 -11.33 -0.45 -20.48
N PRO A 244 -11.24 -0.82 -21.78
CA PRO A 244 -10.13 -1.63 -22.30
C PRO A 244 -8.78 -0.89 -22.30
N ASP A 245 -8.77 0.43 -22.17
CA ASP A 245 -7.54 1.23 -22.11
C ASP A 245 -6.93 1.26 -20.70
N LEU A 246 -7.66 0.77 -19.69
CA LEU A 246 -7.19 0.69 -18.30
C LEU A 246 -6.63 -0.70 -17.99
N TRP A 247 -5.38 -0.74 -17.60
CA TRP A 247 -4.77 -1.96 -17.09
C TRP A 247 -4.89 -2.04 -15.57
N SER A 248 -5.83 -2.87 -15.09
CA SER A 248 -5.93 -3.18 -13.66
C SER A 248 -4.89 -4.24 -13.29
N ALA A 249 -3.87 -3.85 -12.56
CA ALA A 249 -2.74 -4.71 -12.20
C ALA A 249 -2.52 -4.77 -10.68
N THR A 250 -1.85 -5.82 -10.21
CA THR A 250 -1.20 -5.82 -8.91
C THR A 250 0.02 -4.91 -8.93
N SER A 251 0.48 -4.49 -7.76
CA SER A 251 1.66 -3.63 -7.64
C SER A 251 2.93 -4.31 -8.16
N GLY A 252 3.09 -5.62 -7.89
CA GLY A 252 4.20 -6.41 -8.41
C GLY A 252 4.17 -6.52 -9.94
N ALA A 253 2.99 -6.74 -10.55
CA ALA A 253 2.87 -6.75 -12.00
C ALA A 253 3.21 -5.39 -12.62
N CYS A 254 2.75 -4.30 -11.99
CA CYS A 254 3.10 -2.94 -12.40
C CYS A 254 4.62 -2.69 -12.27
N ALA A 255 5.22 -3.10 -11.15
CA ALA A 255 6.66 -2.97 -10.91
C ALA A 255 7.49 -3.76 -11.94
N ALA A 256 7.08 -4.98 -12.25
CA ALA A 256 7.74 -5.81 -13.26
C ALA A 256 7.69 -5.16 -14.65
N TYR A 257 6.52 -4.68 -15.05
CA TYR A 257 6.37 -3.95 -16.31
C TYR A 257 7.27 -2.71 -16.35
N TRP A 258 7.27 -1.90 -15.29
CA TRP A 258 8.03 -0.66 -15.24
C TRP A 258 9.54 -0.91 -15.32
N LYS A 259 10.04 -1.87 -14.56
CA LYS A 259 11.47 -2.27 -14.60
C LYS A 259 11.90 -2.75 -15.97
N GLN A 260 11.03 -3.44 -16.68
CA GLN A 260 11.31 -3.92 -18.05
C GLN A 260 11.29 -2.77 -19.07
N ALA A 261 10.28 -1.90 -18.99
CA ALA A 261 10.11 -0.80 -19.94
C ALA A 261 11.09 0.36 -19.71
N TYR A 262 11.40 0.62 -18.44
CA TYR A 262 12.24 1.75 -18.01
C TYR A 262 13.31 1.29 -17.00
N PRO A 263 14.32 0.49 -17.41
CA PRO A 263 15.38 0.02 -16.53
C PRO A 263 16.15 1.19 -15.91
N ALA A 264 16.50 1.07 -14.63
CA ALA A 264 17.15 2.15 -13.87
C ALA A 264 18.46 2.61 -14.50
N ASP A 265 19.27 1.68 -14.99
CA ASP A 265 20.57 1.94 -15.63
C ASP A 265 20.47 2.74 -16.95
N ARG A 266 19.31 2.73 -17.59
CA ARG A 266 19.04 3.49 -18.83
C ARG A 266 18.24 4.76 -18.58
N THR A 267 17.56 4.84 -17.45
CA THR A 267 16.62 5.93 -17.14
C THR A 267 17.25 6.98 -16.25
N LEU A 268 18.13 6.57 -15.34
CA LEU A 268 18.70 7.46 -14.32
C LEU A 268 20.08 7.99 -14.71
N ARG A 269 20.36 9.19 -14.20
CA ARG A 269 21.70 9.76 -14.12
C ARG A 269 22.17 9.62 -12.67
N PHE A 270 23.29 8.90 -12.48
CA PHE A 270 23.90 8.70 -11.16
C PHE A 270 24.98 9.78 -10.87
N GLU A 271 24.67 11.01 -11.18
CA GLU A 271 25.52 12.16 -10.86
C GLU A 271 24.91 12.86 -9.65
N LYS A 272 25.66 12.95 -8.56
CA LYS A 272 25.24 13.75 -7.41
C LYS A 272 25.09 15.20 -7.82
N ALA A 273 24.07 15.87 -7.29
CA ALA A 273 23.98 17.31 -7.44
C ALA A 273 25.15 17.98 -6.72
N ALA A 274 25.77 18.97 -7.33
CA ALA A 274 26.99 19.61 -6.80
C ALA A 274 26.85 20.14 -5.35
N TRP A 275 25.65 20.55 -4.95
CA TRP A 275 25.37 21.02 -3.58
C TRP A 275 25.33 19.90 -2.53
N LEU A 276 25.28 18.62 -2.92
CA LEU A 276 25.36 17.48 -1.98
C LEU A 276 26.79 17.19 -1.51
N ASP A 277 27.80 17.77 -2.16
CA ASP A 277 29.21 17.57 -1.81
C ASP A 277 29.75 18.73 -0.94
N GLU A 278 28.90 19.67 -0.50
CA GLU A 278 29.29 20.87 0.28
C GLU A 278 29.07 20.71 1.82
N GLU A 279 28.81 19.50 2.33
CA GLU A 279 28.69 19.23 3.78
C GLU A 279 29.97 18.66 4.40
#